data_09e97065381f3695dca4abd02758346a
#
_entry.id   09e97065381f3695dca4abd02758346a
#
_cell.length_a   1.000
_cell.length_b   1.000
_cell.length_c   1.000
_cell.angle_alpha   90.00
_cell.angle_beta   90.00
_cell.angle_gamma   90.00
#
_symmetry.space_group_name_H-M   'P 1'
#
loop_
_entity.id
_entity.type
_entity.pdbx_description
1 polymer ?
#
loop_
_entity_poly.entity_id
_entity_poly.type
_entity_poly.pdbx_seq_one_letter_code
_entity_poly.pdbx_strand_id
1 'polypeptide(L)'
;VIDRMHKEYIKEDYNKVDFLKNNGLNFYSLQALFWNQLFVPGTKSISEANLMDFGVTEAGNSKNITLKKGNLNFVWNADNTNGRISKAQATYSSISQGKSSLNWTYSNFKAVAGKMFPAYQKFTFATTAIKNQSNISLTIDMDGVKTDSKWESKSEISNKYKKIEATDVFGKLFGAN
;
A
#
# COMPACT_ATOMS: atom_id res chain seq x y z
N VAL A 1 -2.60 -3.90 13.70
CA VAL A 1 -1.14 -3.98 13.94
C VAL A 1 -0.92 -4.36 15.40
N ILE A 2 0.01 -5.26 15.68
CA ILE A 2 0.38 -5.67 17.05
C ILE A 2 1.87 -5.41 17.22
N ASP A 3 2.23 -4.56 18.17
CA ASP A 3 3.62 -4.35 18.62
C ASP A 3 3.89 -5.27 19.83
N ARG A 4 4.66 -6.31 19.58
CA ARG A 4 5.00 -7.29 20.61
C ARG A 4 6.06 -6.77 21.61
N MET A 5 6.86 -5.81 21.17
CA MET A 5 7.95 -5.27 21.99
C MET A 5 7.39 -4.34 23.06
N HIS A 6 6.52 -3.43 22.70
CA HIS A 6 5.89 -2.47 23.63
C HIS A 6 4.56 -2.99 24.22
N LYS A 7 4.11 -4.19 23.81
CA LYS A 7 2.82 -4.77 24.20
C LYS A 7 1.63 -3.84 23.88
N GLU A 8 1.68 -3.23 22.72
CA GLU A 8 0.66 -2.31 22.23
C GLU A 8 0.00 -2.88 20.97
N TYR A 9 -1.25 -2.48 20.70
CA TYR A 9 -1.91 -2.83 19.45
C TYR A 9 -2.82 -1.72 18.95
N ILE A 10 -2.96 -1.67 17.62
CA ILE A 10 -3.96 -0.86 16.92
C ILE A 10 -4.97 -1.81 16.31
N LYS A 11 -6.24 -1.58 16.61
CA LYS A 11 -7.37 -2.25 15.97
C LYS A 11 -8.38 -1.18 15.58
N GLU A 12 -8.18 -0.62 14.41
CA GLU A 12 -9.07 0.40 13.84
C GLU A 12 -9.65 -0.09 12.53
N ASP A 13 -10.86 0.39 12.23
CA ASP A 13 -11.44 0.24 10.91
C ASP A 13 -10.60 1.07 9.92
N TYR A 14 -10.16 0.43 8.84
CA TYR A 14 -9.37 1.07 7.81
C TYR A 14 -10.04 2.35 7.26
N ASN A 15 -11.38 2.36 7.20
CA ASN A 15 -12.17 3.49 6.74
C ASN A 15 -12.23 4.67 7.75
N LYS A 16 -11.72 4.49 8.97
CA LYS A 16 -11.64 5.56 9.98
C LYS A 16 -10.34 6.36 9.91
N VAL A 17 -9.37 5.91 9.09
CA VAL A 17 -8.15 6.67 8.87
C VAL A 17 -8.45 7.77 7.84
N ASP A 18 -8.64 8.99 8.30
CA ASP A 18 -9.12 10.12 7.49
C ASP A 18 -8.30 10.36 6.23
N PHE A 19 -6.98 10.25 6.32
CA PHE A 19 -6.11 10.39 5.16
C PHE A 19 -6.45 9.37 4.06
N LEU A 20 -6.66 8.11 4.42
CA LEU A 20 -6.98 7.05 3.47
C LEU A 20 -8.39 7.26 2.89
N LYS A 21 -9.36 7.55 3.75
CA LYS A 21 -10.74 7.79 3.38
C LYS A 21 -10.87 8.99 2.44
N ASN A 22 -10.27 10.12 2.79
CA ASN A 22 -10.38 11.38 2.03
C ASN A 22 -9.71 11.29 0.64
N ASN A 23 -8.76 10.38 0.48
CA ASN A 23 -8.09 10.12 -0.80
C ASN A 23 -8.66 8.91 -1.55
N GLY A 24 -9.75 8.33 -1.07
CA GLY A 24 -10.36 7.14 -1.68
C GLY A 24 -9.51 5.88 -1.58
N LEU A 25 -8.45 5.89 -0.77
CA LEU A 25 -7.65 4.70 -0.49
C LEU A 25 -8.41 3.85 0.52
N ASN A 26 -8.77 2.65 0.14
CA ASN A 26 -9.53 1.72 0.93
C ASN A 26 -8.79 0.37 1.05
N PHE A 27 -9.39 -0.57 1.74
CA PHE A 27 -8.82 -1.91 1.89
C PHE A 27 -8.50 -2.58 0.55
N TYR A 28 -9.33 -2.37 -0.47
CA TYR A 28 -9.11 -2.94 -1.82
C TYR A 28 -7.91 -2.34 -2.51
N SER A 29 -7.62 -1.05 -2.30
CA SER A 29 -6.41 -0.40 -2.81
C SER A 29 -5.15 -1.00 -2.20
N LEU A 30 -5.16 -1.22 -0.87
CA LEU A 30 -4.05 -1.89 -0.18
C LEU A 30 -3.89 -3.34 -0.64
N GLN A 31 -5.00 -4.06 -0.76
CA GLN A 31 -5.01 -5.43 -1.25
C GLN A 31 -4.44 -5.51 -2.68
N ALA A 32 -4.83 -4.60 -3.56
CA ALA A 32 -4.32 -4.55 -4.93
C ALA A 32 -2.80 -4.29 -4.97
N LEU A 33 -2.29 -3.37 -4.17
CA LEU A 33 -0.84 -3.16 -4.02
C LEU A 33 -0.14 -4.44 -3.57
N PHE A 34 -0.66 -5.10 -2.53
CA PHE A 34 -0.08 -6.31 -2.00
C PHE A 34 -0.09 -7.48 -3.01
N TRP A 35 -1.15 -7.57 -3.83
CA TRP A 35 -1.31 -8.59 -4.87
C TRP A 35 -0.71 -8.22 -6.22
N ASN A 36 0.07 -7.13 -6.30
CA ASN A 36 0.69 -6.68 -7.55
C ASN A 36 -0.34 -6.36 -8.65
N GLN A 37 -1.36 -5.61 -8.30
CA GLN A 37 -2.48 -5.27 -9.18
C GLN A 37 -2.64 -3.75 -9.31
N LEU A 38 -3.19 -3.33 -10.45
CA LEU A 38 -3.71 -1.97 -10.61
C LEU A 38 -4.97 -1.78 -9.77
N PHE A 39 -5.26 -0.56 -9.41
CA PHE A 39 -6.52 -0.19 -8.75
C PHE A 39 -6.94 1.24 -9.10
N VAL A 40 -8.21 1.52 -8.90
CA VAL A 40 -8.76 2.87 -8.94
C VAL A 40 -9.21 3.25 -7.53
N PRO A 41 -8.70 4.35 -6.95
CA PRO A 41 -9.10 4.78 -5.62
C PRO A 41 -10.62 4.94 -5.48
N GLY A 42 -11.18 4.40 -4.40
CA GLY A 42 -12.60 4.45 -4.11
C GLY A 42 -13.42 3.32 -4.72
N THR A 43 -12.83 2.43 -5.53
CA THR A 43 -13.52 1.30 -6.13
C THR A 43 -13.08 -0.03 -5.53
N LYS A 44 -13.91 -1.08 -5.68
CA LYS A 44 -13.56 -2.45 -5.30
C LYS A 44 -12.85 -3.22 -6.42
N SER A 45 -13.11 -2.82 -7.66
CA SER A 45 -12.55 -3.43 -8.86
C SER A 45 -12.47 -2.39 -9.97
N ILE A 46 -11.63 -2.65 -10.97
CA ILE A 46 -11.55 -1.84 -12.18
C ILE A 46 -12.68 -2.31 -13.12
N SER A 47 -13.50 -1.38 -13.58
CA SER A 47 -14.50 -1.58 -14.63
C SER A 47 -13.96 -1.13 -15.99
N GLU A 48 -14.62 -1.50 -17.10
CA GLU A 48 -14.26 -1.01 -18.44
C GLU A 48 -14.27 0.52 -18.50
N ALA A 49 -15.23 1.17 -17.87
CA ALA A 49 -15.30 2.62 -17.81
C ALA A 49 -14.07 3.26 -17.15
N ASN A 50 -13.46 2.56 -16.21
CA ASN A 50 -12.25 3.05 -15.53
C ASN A 50 -10.98 2.88 -16.37
N LEU A 51 -10.98 2.08 -17.42
CA LEU A 51 -9.78 1.89 -18.25
C LEU A 51 -9.34 3.19 -18.94
N MET A 52 -10.28 4.08 -19.24
CA MET A 52 -9.99 5.38 -19.84
C MET A 52 -9.32 6.37 -18.88
N ASP A 53 -9.36 6.11 -17.58
CA ASP A 53 -8.70 6.94 -16.57
C ASP A 53 -7.17 6.70 -16.53
N PHE A 54 -6.70 5.61 -17.15
CA PHE A 54 -5.30 5.24 -17.16
C PHE A 54 -4.57 5.78 -18.37
N GLY A 55 -3.44 6.45 -18.14
CA GLY A 55 -2.46 6.73 -19.18
C GLY A 55 -1.44 5.60 -19.29
N VAL A 56 -0.99 5.29 -20.50
CA VAL A 56 0.04 4.29 -20.75
C VAL A 56 1.13 4.89 -21.62
N THR A 57 2.39 4.77 -21.20
CA THR A 57 3.55 5.18 -21.98
C THR A 57 4.61 4.09 -21.99
N GLU A 58 5.21 3.84 -23.15
CA GLU A 58 6.30 2.87 -23.28
C GLU A 58 7.58 3.38 -22.59
N ALA A 59 8.31 2.48 -21.95
CA ALA A 59 9.54 2.73 -21.23
C ALA A 59 10.55 1.57 -21.45
N GLY A 60 11.06 1.44 -22.66
CA GLY A 60 11.93 0.34 -23.05
C GLY A 60 11.20 -1.00 -23.02
N ASN A 61 11.69 -1.94 -22.20
CA ASN A 61 11.07 -3.26 -22.03
C ASN A 61 9.89 -3.26 -21.03
N SER A 62 9.47 -2.09 -20.59
CA SER A 62 8.37 -1.91 -19.66
C SER A 62 7.44 -0.81 -20.14
N LYS A 63 6.30 -0.67 -19.49
CA LYS A 63 5.38 0.44 -19.65
C LYS A 63 5.08 1.09 -18.31
N ASN A 64 4.94 2.41 -18.33
CA ASN A 64 4.42 3.17 -17.22
C ASN A 64 2.91 3.30 -17.39
N ILE A 65 2.17 2.82 -16.42
CA ILE A 65 0.73 2.98 -16.32
C ILE A 65 0.49 4.05 -15.26
N THR A 66 -0.26 5.09 -15.61
CA THR A 66 -0.48 6.24 -14.73
C THR A 66 -1.95 6.44 -14.46
N LEU A 67 -2.27 6.91 -13.26
CA LEU A 67 -3.63 7.32 -12.88
C LEU A 67 -3.52 8.55 -11.98
N LYS A 68 -4.26 9.60 -12.32
CA LYS A 68 -4.35 10.80 -11.49
C LYS A 68 -5.75 10.93 -10.91
N LYS A 69 -5.85 11.11 -9.60
CA LYS A 69 -7.13 11.34 -8.91
C LYS A 69 -6.96 12.40 -7.80
N GLY A 70 -7.50 13.59 -8.04
CA GLY A 70 -7.31 14.73 -7.13
C GLY A 70 -5.82 15.07 -6.97
N ASN A 71 -5.36 15.08 -5.73
CA ASN A 71 -3.97 15.36 -5.37
C ASN A 71 -3.05 14.11 -5.41
N LEU A 72 -3.62 12.95 -5.75
CA LEU A 72 -2.88 11.69 -5.88
C LEU A 72 -2.50 11.43 -7.33
N ASN A 73 -1.26 11.03 -7.53
CA ASN A 73 -0.76 10.52 -8.78
C ASN A 73 -0.13 9.14 -8.55
N PHE A 74 -0.59 8.16 -9.32
CA PHE A 74 -0.09 6.79 -9.29
C PHE A 74 0.69 6.48 -10.54
N VAL A 75 1.79 5.74 -10.40
CA VAL A 75 2.58 5.23 -11.50
C VAL A 75 2.93 3.76 -11.19
N TRP A 76 2.58 2.87 -12.10
CA TRP A 76 2.99 1.46 -12.06
C TRP A 76 3.92 1.21 -13.24
N ASN A 77 5.07 0.61 -12.96
CA ASN A 77 6.00 0.16 -13.99
C ASN A 77 5.80 -1.35 -14.19
N ALA A 78 5.26 -1.71 -15.35
CA ALA A 78 4.92 -3.09 -15.69
C ALA A 78 5.80 -3.61 -16.84
N ASP A 79 6.26 -4.85 -16.73
CA ASP A 79 7.02 -5.54 -17.75
C ASP A 79 6.13 -5.82 -18.99
N ASN A 80 6.63 -5.51 -20.19
CA ASN A 80 5.89 -5.67 -21.44
C ASN A 80 5.61 -7.13 -21.81
N THR A 81 6.44 -8.05 -21.35
CA THR A 81 6.37 -9.46 -21.72
C THR A 81 5.34 -10.23 -20.91
N ASN A 82 5.28 -9.95 -19.60
CA ASN A 82 4.49 -10.74 -18.66
C ASN A 82 3.48 -9.93 -17.83
N GLY A 83 3.45 -8.60 -17.99
CA GLY A 83 2.55 -7.69 -17.30
C GLY A 83 2.81 -7.51 -15.79
N ARG A 84 3.89 -8.07 -15.25
CA ARG A 84 4.20 -7.96 -13.82
C ARG A 84 4.64 -6.55 -13.48
N ILE A 85 4.09 -6.01 -12.41
CA ILE A 85 4.49 -4.70 -11.90
C ILE A 85 5.79 -4.88 -11.10
N SER A 86 6.85 -4.22 -11.52
CA SER A 86 8.12 -4.19 -10.79
C SER A 86 8.13 -3.12 -9.71
N LYS A 87 7.37 -2.03 -9.93
CA LYS A 87 7.26 -0.90 -9.00
C LYS A 87 5.89 -0.25 -9.11
N ALA A 88 5.29 0.04 -7.96
CA ALA A 88 4.15 0.95 -7.82
C ALA A 88 4.57 2.18 -7.03
N GLN A 89 4.18 3.36 -7.47
CA GLN A 89 4.46 4.62 -6.82
C GLN A 89 3.18 5.42 -6.67
N ALA A 90 2.96 5.98 -5.49
CA ALA A 90 1.91 6.97 -5.26
C ALA A 90 2.55 8.26 -4.73
N THR A 91 2.17 9.38 -5.29
CA THR A 91 2.59 10.71 -4.81
C THR A 91 1.35 11.53 -4.48
N TYR A 92 1.39 12.18 -3.34
CA TYR A 92 0.41 13.16 -2.90
C TYR A 92 1.08 14.53 -2.85
N SER A 93 0.42 15.56 -3.38
CA SER A 93 0.92 16.92 -3.34
C SER A 93 -0.21 17.89 -3.01
N SER A 94 -0.05 18.65 -1.94
CA SER A 94 -1.00 19.68 -1.50
C SER A 94 -0.24 20.91 -1.04
N ILE A 95 -0.78 22.09 -1.34
CA ILE A 95 -0.19 23.37 -0.90
C ILE A 95 -0.20 23.47 0.62
N SER A 96 -1.27 22.99 1.27
CA SER A 96 -1.46 23.08 2.73
C SER A 96 -0.84 21.92 3.50
N GLN A 97 -0.72 20.73 2.90
CA GLN A 97 -0.31 19.50 3.57
C GLN A 97 1.05 18.96 3.09
N GLY A 98 1.76 19.71 2.20
CA GLY A 98 3.06 19.29 1.70
C GLY A 98 2.99 18.14 0.70
N LYS A 99 4.10 17.40 0.60
CA LYS A 99 4.27 16.29 -0.34
C LYS A 99 4.51 14.99 0.41
N SER A 100 3.90 13.93 -0.07
CA SER A 100 4.15 12.57 0.42
C SER A 100 4.34 11.61 -0.75
N SER A 101 5.19 10.63 -0.59
CA SER A 101 5.43 9.61 -1.61
C SER A 101 5.49 8.22 -0.99
N LEU A 102 4.88 7.28 -1.67
CA LEU A 102 4.92 5.86 -1.41
C LEU A 102 5.60 5.18 -2.61
N ASN A 103 6.62 4.36 -2.36
CA ASN A 103 7.19 3.47 -3.36
C ASN A 103 7.05 2.03 -2.86
N TRP A 104 6.56 1.16 -3.72
CA TRP A 104 6.42 -0.26 -3.47
C TRP A 104 7.10 -1.02 -4.59
N THR A 105 8.15 -1.76 -4.29
CA THR A 105 8.88 -2.58 -5.25
C THR A 105 8.61 -4.05 -5.00
N TYR A 106 8.63 -4.82 -6.08
CA TYR A 106 8.25 -6.23 -6.10
C TYR A 106 9.34 -7.06 -6.77
N SER A 107 9.63 -8.20 -6.18
CA SER A 107 10.54 -9.18 -6.76
C SER A 107 10.26 -10.59 -6.24
N ASN A 108 11.07 -11.56 -6.64
CA ASN A 108 10.94 -12.96 -6.22
C ASN A 108 9.52 -13.50 -6.43
N PHE A 109 9.01 -13.40 -7.67
CA PHE A 109 7.68 -13.88 -8.02
C PHE A 109 7.60 -15.40 -7.96
N LYS A 110 6.67 -15.90 -7.15
CA LYS A 110 6.39 -17.35 -6.98
C LYS A 110 4.97 -17.65 -7.48
N ALA A 111 4.76 -18.85 -8.00
CA ALA A 111 3.43 -19.30 -8.38
C ALA A 111 2.61 -19.65 -7.14
N VAL A 112 1.44 -19.02 -7.01
CA VAL A 112 0.49 -19.24 -5.91
C VAL A 112 -0.90 -19.39 -6.53
N ALA A 113 -1.52 -20.54 -6.37
CA ALA A 113 -2.85 -20.85 -6.92
C ALA A 113 -3.01 -20.45 -8.41
N GLY A 114 -1.99 -20.76 -9.24
CA GLY A 114 -1.99 -20.46 -10.68
C GLY A 114 -1.71 -19.01 -11.07
N LYS A 115 -1.44 -18.14 -10.11
CA LYS A 115 -1.05 -16.74 -10.34
C LYS A 115 0.36 -16.47 -9.82
N MET A 116 1.03 -15.51 -10.43
CA MET A 116 2.35 -15.08 -9.95
C MET A 116 2.17 -14.05 -8.83
N PHE A 117 2.77 -14.33 -7.69
CA PHE A 117 2.72 -13.51 -6.48
C PHE A 117 4.13 -13.04 -6.11
N PRO A 118 4.36 -11.74 -5.83
CA PRO A 118 5.66 -11.22 -5.43
C PRO A 118 5.95 -11.63 -3.97
N ALA A 119 6.84 -12.58 -3.78
CA ALA A 119 7.20 -13.05 -2.44
C ALA A 119 8.12 -12.08 -1.70
N TYR A 120 8.85 -11.23 -2.42
CA TYR A 120 9.64 -10.15 -1.83
C TYR A 120 9.06 -8.80 -2.21
N GLN A 121 8.72 -8.02 -1.20
CA GLN A 121 8.13 -6.70 -1.35
C GLN A 121 8.85 -5.71 -0.44
N LYS A 122 9.22 -4.55 -0.98
CA LYS A 122 9.79 -3.45 -0.20
C LYS A 122 8.94 -2.20 -0.40
N PHE A 123 8.54 -1.64 0.68
CA PHE A 123 7.71 -0.46 0.77
C PHE A 123 8.52 0.67 1.43
N THR A 124 8.52 1.85 0.83
CA THR A 124 9.12 3.04 1.43
C THR A 124 8.14 4.20 1.36
N PHE A 125 7.99 4.91 2.46
CA PHE A 125 7.16 6.09 2.55
C PHE A 125 8.00 7.28 2.98
N ALA A 126 7.83 8.41 2.32
CA ALA A 126 8.47 9.67 2.65
C ALA A 126 7.44 10.80 2.66
N THR A 127 7.55 11.74 3.60
CA THR A 127 6.65 12.89 3.67
C THR A 127 7.40 14.14 4.12
N THR A 128 7.00 15.27 3.56
CA THR A 128 7.42 16.62 3.99
C THR A 128 6.33 17.35 4.79
N ALA A 129 5.20 16.67 5.04
CA ALA A 129 4.07 17.24 5.78
C ALA A 129 4.38 17.47 7.27
N ILE A 130 5.50 16.94 7.76
CA ILE A 130 5.94 16.99 9.15
C ILE A 130 7.31 17.68 9.20
N LYS A 131 7.56 18.47 10.24
CA LYS A 131 8.82 19.23 10.42
C LYS A 131 10.09 18.39 10.37
N ASN A 132 10.02 17.12 10.78
CA ASN A 132 11.12 16.17 10.63
C ASN A 132 10.76 15.20 9.50
N GLN A 133 11.47 15.29 8.38
CA GLN A 133 11.31 14.34 7.27
C GLN A 133 11.46 12.90 7.78
N SER A 134 10.37 12.16 7.79
CA SER A 134 10.40 10.76 8.22
C SER A 134 10.34 9.86 6.99
N ASN A 135 11.34 8.98 6.89
CA ASN A 135 11.37 7.93 5.89
C ASN A 135 11.10 6.60 6.58
N ILE A 136 10.03 5.93 6.20
CA ILE A 136 9.71 4.59 6.69
C ILE A 136 10.03 3.59 5.60
N SER A 137 10.72 2.51 5.97
CA SER A 137 10.96 1.38 5.08
C SER A 137 10.48 0.11 5.75
N LEU A 138 9.66 -0.65 5.03
CA LEU A 138 9.20 -1.98 5.42
C LEU A 138 9.59 -2.97 4.33
N THR A 139 10.17 -4.09 4.73
CA THR A 139 10.45 -5.22 3.84
C THR A 139 9.61 -6.40 4.28
N ILE A 140 8.96 -7.04 3.32
CA ILE A 140 8.21 -8.28 3.51
C ILE A 140 8.88 -9.33 2.63
N ASP A 141 9.40 -10.38 3.26
CA ASP A 141 9.97 -11.54 2.58
C ASP A 141 9.19 -12.79 3.00
N MET A 142 8.58 -13.46 2.04
CA MET A 142 7.66 -14.55 2.28
C MET A 142 8.25 -15.86 1.75
N ASP A 143 8.54 -16.78 2.65
CA ASP A 143 9.02 -18.12 2.31
C ASP A 143 7.93 -18.96 1.65
N GLY A 144 6.68 -18.79 2.06
CA GLY A 144 5.52 -19.49 1.51
C GLY A 144 4.23 -18.70 1.64
N VAL A 145 3.34 -18.89 0.68
CA VAL A 145 1.97 -18.34 0.68
C VAL A 145 1.00 -19.51 0.60
N LYS A 146 0.09 -19.60 1.55
CA LYS A 146 -0.98 -20.60 1.57
C LYS A 146 -2.29 -19.93 1.18
N THR A 147 -3.08 -20.62 0.36
CA THR A 147 -4.40 -20.17 -0.11
C THR A 147 -5.53 -21.05 0.38
N ASP A 148 -5.26 -21.89 1.40
CA ASP A 148 -6.30 -22.69 2.01
C ASP A 148 -7.30 -21.80 2.78
N SER A 149 -8.57 -22.22 2.79
CA SER A 149 -9.65 -21.46 3.43
C SER A 149 -9.79 -21.75 4.94
N LYS A 150 -8.89 -22.54 5.52
CA LYS A 150 -9.01 -23.04 6.91
C LYS A 150 -8.21 -22.24 7.92
N TRP A 151 -7.61 -21.13 7.53
CA TRP A 151 -6.87 -20.30 8.48
C TRP A 151 -7.81 -19.33 9.21
N GLU A 152 -7.52 -19.10 10.47
CA GLU A 152 -8.32 -18.20 11.29
C GLU A 152 -8.04 -16.74 10.92
N SER A 153 -9.06 -16.05 10.37
CA SER A 153 -8.94 -14.66 9.90
C SER A 153 -9.01 -13.62 11.02
N LYS A 154 -9.32 -14.06 12.26
CA LYS A 154 -9.41 -13.17 13.41
C LYS A 154 -8.21 -13.39 14.33
N SER A 155 -7.49 -12.33 14.62
CA SER A 155 -6.45 -12.34 15.65
C SER A 155 -7.08 -12.05 17.01
N GLU A 156 -6.93 -12.97 17.94
CA GLU A 156 -7.23 -12.72 19.35
C GLU A 156 -6.06 -11.95 19.97
N ILE A 157 -6.38 -10.84 20.61
CA ILE A 157 -5.39 -9.99 21.25
C ILE A 157 -5.46 -10.25 22.75
N SER A 158 -4.35 -10.71 23.32
CA SER A 158 -4.26 -10.96 24.76
C SER A 158 -4.47 -9.68 25.57
N ASN A 159 -5.11 -9.79 26.74
CA ASN A 159 -5.31 -8.68 27.69
C ASN A 159 -3.99 -8.05 28.21
N LYS A 160 -2.85 -8.65 27.87
CA LYS A 160 -1.51 -8.10 28.17
C LYS A 160 -1.13 -6.95 27.26
N TYR A 161 -1.87 -6.72 26.17
CA TYR A 161 -1.61 -5.65 25.20
C TYR A 161 -2.54 -4.46 25.42
N LYS A 162 -1.99 -3.28 25.44
CA LYS A 162 -2.73 -2.02 25.53
C LYS A 162 -3.18 -1.56 24.14
N LYS A 163 -4.47 -1.25 24.00
CA LYS A 163 -4.95 -0.59 22.78
C LYS A 163 -4.43 0.84 22.74
N ILE A 164 -3.88 1.24 21.60
CA ILE A 164 -3.50 2.62 21.30
C ILE A 164 -4.18 3.06 20.01
N GLU A 165 -4.38 4.36 19.87
CA GLU A 165 -4.98 4.93 18.66
C GLU A 165 -3.99 4.96 17.50
N ALA A 166 -4.50 4.83 16.29
CA ALA A 166 -3.64 4.88 15.09
C ALA A 166 -2.89 6.22 15.00
N THR A 167 -3.51 7.32 15.39
CA THR A 167 -2.93 8.66 15.47
C THR A 167 -1.72 8.74 16.39
N ASP A 168 -1.71 8.01 17.52
CA ASP A 168 -0.59 8.00 18.47
C ASP A 168 0.63 7.29 17.88
N VAL A 169 0.41 6.26 17.07
CA VAL A 169 1.48 5.54 16.38
C VAL A 169 2.02 6.37 15.23
N PHE A 170 1.15 6.96 14.45
CA PHE A 170 1.57 7.88 13.41
C PHE A 170 2.31 9.08 14.01
N GLY A 171 1.86 9.62 15.14
CA GLY A 171 2.57 10.63 15.90
C GLY A 171 3.97 10.19 16.32
N LYS A 172 4.11 9.02 16.90
CA LYS A 172 5.42 8.44 17.32
C LYS A 172 6.31 8.10 16.12
N LEU A 173 5.74 7.53 15.04
CA LEU A 173 6.50 7.17 13.83
C LEU A 173 6.91 8.38 13.00
N PHE A 174 6.12 9.44 13.04
CA PHE A 174 6.34 10.65 12.24
C PHE A 174 6.84 11.85 13.02
N GLY A 175 7.13 11.67 14.33
CA GLY A 175 7.71 12.73 15.16
C GLY A 175 6.78 13.91 15.41
N ALA A 176 5.47 13.70 15.35
CA ALA A 176 4.46 14.68 15.74
C ALA A 176 4.29 14.62 17.27
N ASN A 177 5.16 15.27 18.02
CA ASN A 177 4.94 15.75 19.39
C ASN A 177 4.68 17.24 19.34
#